data_ca25019d29124dd93b95c7848c021bbc
#
_entry.id   ca25019d29124dd93b95c7848c021bbc
#
_cell.length_a   1.000
_cell.length_b   1.000
_cell.length_c   1.000
_cell.angle_alpha   90.00
_cell.angle_beta   90.00
_cell.angle_gamma   90.00
#
_symmetry.space_group_name_H-M   'P 1'
#
loop_
_entity.id
_entity.type
_entity.pdbx_description
1 polymer ?
#
loop_
_entity_poly.entity_id
_entity_poly.type
_entity_poly.pdbx_seq_one_letter_code
_entity_poly.pdbx_strand_id
1 'polypeptide(L)'
;IIDRIKYKYDVYIFSSDRAYKYLNEKFDNVYKIGGFNTVYINNKVSNTKTLMNAIKRNPLNIKEGYEELYKKARKLSPNVIVTDFEIYATMVSKLLSIPLISLDNIHMITQTAIDYPPKHQGEMLKAKGVIKSYVIKPKIHILTSFFYPKIKPKKRAVLYPPVIREDILK
;
A
#
# COMPACT_ATOMS: atom_id res chain seq x y z
N ILE A 1 4.79 -5.48 -12.93
CA ILE A 1 5.99 -5.07 -12.16
C ILE A 1 6.72 -6.32 -11.67
N ILE A 2 6.10 -7.19 -10.90
CA ILE A 2 6.74 -8.40 -10.34
C ILE A 2 7.39 -9.23 -11.44
N ASP A 3 6.70 -9.49 -12.55
CA ASP A 3 7.24 -10.23 -13.70
C ASP A 3 8.52 -9.63 -14.29
N ARG A 4 8.70 -8.32 -14.18
CA ARG A 4 9.89 -7.63 -14.71
C ARG A 4 11.06 -7.68 -13.73
N ILE A 5 10.80 -7.68 -12.43
CA ILE A 5 11.87 -7.61 -11.41
C ILE A 5 12.31 -8.97 -10.92
N LYS A 6 11.49 -10.02 -10.99
CA LYS A 6 11.81 -11.38 -10.50
C LYS A 6 13.04 -12.02 -11.13
N TYR A 7 13.43 -11.59 -12.34
CA TYR A 7 14.64 -12.08 -13.00
C TYR A 7 15.95 -11.46 -12.47
N LYS A 8 15.83 -10.38 -11.70
CA LYS A 8 16.99 -9.64 -11.18
C LYS A 8 17.07 -9.64 -9.67
N TYR A 9 15.96 -9.88 -8.99
CA TYR A 9 15.85 -9.82 -7.55
C TYR A 9 15.07 -11.02 -7.00
N ASP A 10 15.43 -11.44 -5.79
CA ASP A 10 14.62 -12.39 -5.02
C ASP A 10 13.38 -11.66 -4.51
N VAL A 11 12.24 -11.98 -5.08
CA VAL A 11 10.97 -11.31 -4.77
C VAL A 11 10.11 -12.20 -3.88
N TYR A 12 9.71 -11.67 -2.74
CA TYR A 12 8.77 -12.29 -1.81
C TYR A 12 7.52 -11.44 -1.73
N ILE A 13 6.36 -12.03 -1.97
CA ILE A 13 5.10 -11.33 -2.11
C ILE A 13 4.24 -11.62 -0.88
N PHE A 14 3.72 -10.57 -0.26
CA PHE A 14 2.78 -10.67 0.85
C PHE A 14 1.47 -10.04 0.45
N SER A 15 0.39 -10.79 0.60
CA SER A 15 -0.93 -10.34 0.15
C SER A 15 -2.06 -10.99 0.95
N SER A 16 -3.25 -10.43 0.84
CA SER A 16 -4.44 -10.93 1.53
C SER A 16 -5.58 -11.25 0.57
N ASP A 17 -6.54 -12.03 1.06
CA ASP A 17 -7.83 -12.30 0.43
C ASP A 17 -7.76 -12.69 -1.07
N ARG A 18 -8.48 -11.97 -1.92
CA ARG A 18 -8.55 -12.24 -3.36
C ARG A 18 -7.22 -12.02 -4.08
N ALA A 19 -6.47 -11.01 -3.66
CA ALA A 19 -5.18 -10.71 -4.26
C ALA A 19 -4.17 -11.84 -3.95
N TYR A 20 -4.19 -12.39 -2.73
CA TYR A 20 -3.39 -13.56 -2.40
C TYR A 20 -3.68 -14.75 -3.32
N LYS A 21 -4.97 -15.11 -3.51
CA LYS A 21 -5.34 -16.22 -4.38
C LYS A 21 -4.79 -16.05 -5.80
N TYR A 22 -5.03 -14.89 -6.40
CA TYR A 22 -4.55 -14.57 -7.75
C TYR A 22 -3.01 -14.59 -7.87
N LEU A 23 -2.31 -14.05 -6.90
CA LEU A 23 -0.84 -14.00 -6.94
C LEU A 23 -0.23 -15.38 -6.70
N ASN A 24 -0.80 -16.18 -5.80
CA ASN A 24 -0.32 -17.52 -5.47
C ASN A 24 -0.45 -18.52 -6.65
N GLU A 25 -1.37 -18.25 -7.59
CA GLU A 25 -1.48 -19.04 -8.83
C GLU A 25 -0.39 -18.68 -9.86
N LYS A 26 0.30 -17.54 -9.68
CA LYS A 26 1.24 -17.00 -10.68
C LYS A 26 2.69 -16.94 -10.23
N PHE A 27 2.95 -16.97 -8.92
CA PHE A 27 4.26 -16.77 -8.34
C PHE A 27 4.52 -17.74 -7.19
N ASP A 28 5.75 -18.21 -7.06
CA ASP A 28 6.11 -19.25 -6.09
C ASP A 28 6.26 -18.72 -4.64
N ASN A 29 6.77 -17.50 -4.48
CA ASN A 29 7.09 -16.92 -3.17
C ASN A 29 5.98 -15.99 -2.66
N VAL A 30 4.74 -16.51 -2.56
CA VAL A 30 3.59 -15.74 -2.11
C VAL A 30 3.14 -16.18 -0.72
N TYR A 31 3.04 -15.24 0.19
CA TYR A 31 2.66 -15.48 1.58
C TYR A 31 1.36 -14.74 1.90
N LYS A 32 0.45 -15.47 2.54
CA LYS A 32 -0.80 -14.89 3.00
C LYS A 32 -0.56 -14.10 4.27
N ILE A 33 -1.10 -12.87 4.30
CA ILE A 33 -1.16 -12.03 5.51
C ILE A 33 -2.61 -11.67 5.82
N GLY A 34 -2.88 -11.27 7.06
CA GLY A 34 -4.16 -10.65 7.41
C GLY A 34 -4.31 -9.33 6.68
N GLY A 35 -5.47 -9.07 6.08
CA GLY A 35 -5.77 -7.84 5.36
C GLY A 35 -6.66 -6.88 6.15
N PHE A 36 -6.47 -5.58 5.93
CA PHE A 36 -7.43 -4.56 6.37
C PHE A 36 -8.54 -4.41 5.33
N ASN A 37 -9.72 -4.96 5.64
CA ASN A 37 -10.86 -4.85 4.73
C ASN A 37 -11.63 -3.55 4.97
N THR A 38 -11.69 -2.70 3.96
CA THR A 38 -12.54 -1.50 3.94
C THR A 38 -14.01 -1.91 3.78
N VAL A 39 -14.88 -1.39 4.65
CA VAL A 39 -16.32 -1.66 4.56
C VAL A 39 -17.00 -0.60 3.72
N TYR A 40 -17.64 -1.04 2.65
CA TYR A 40 -18.45 -0.20 1.78
C TYR A 40 -19.93 -0.36 2.12
N ILE A 41 -20.64 0.75 2.24
CA ILE A 41 -22.11 0.79 2.40
C ILE A 41 -22.64 1.77 1.38
N ASN A 42 -23.55 1.32 0.52
CA ASN A 42 -24.11 2.12 -0.57
C ASN A 42 -23.02 2.79 -1.43
N ASN A 43 -22.00 2.03 -1.80
CA ASN A 43 -20.83 2.49 -2.56
C ASN A 43 -20.01 3.62 -1.89
N LYS A 44 -20.21 3.88 -0.59
CA LYS A 44 -19.41 4.82 0.20
C LYS A 44 -18.61 4.08 1.26
N VAL A 45 -17.37 4.51 1.47
CA VAL A 45 -16.55 3.99 2.58
C VAL A 45 -17.16 4.42 3.90
N SER A 46 -17.57 3.46 4.74
CA SER A 46 -18.01 3.75 6.09
C SER A 46 -16.83 3.71 7.04
N ASN A 47 -16.28 4.87 7.36
CA ASN A 47 -15.14 4.99 8.28
C ASN A 47 -15.44 4.40 9.66
N THR A 48 -16.65 4.64 10.19
CA THR A 48 -17.07 4.12 11.49
C THR A 48 -17.20 2.60 11.49
N LYS A 49 -17.81 2.02 10.45
CA LYS A 49 -17.96 0.56 10.35
C LYS A 49 -16.64 -0.11 9.94
N THR A 50 -15.79 0.55 9.15
CA THR A 50 -14.43 0.06 8.87
C THR A 50 -13.61 -0.01 10.16
N LEU A 51 -13.64 1.04 10.98
CA LEU A 51 -12.96 1.05 12.28
C LEU A 51 -13.58 0.04 13.26
N MET A 52 -14.91 -0.02 13.36
CA MET A 52 -15.58 -1.02 14.20
C MET A 52 -15.36 -2.44 13.75
N ASN A 53 -15.29 -2.70 12.45
CA ASN A 53 -14.94 -4.03 11.93
C ASN A 53 -13.48 -4.38 12.14
N ALA A 54 -12.56 -3.42 12.02
CA ALA A 54 -11.16 -3.63 12.38
C ALA A 54 -11.01 -3.99 13.86
N ILE A 55 -11.81 -3.35 14.73
CA ILE A 55 -11.83 -3.64 16.17
C ILE A 55 -12.62 -4.94 16.48
N LYS A 56 -13.76 -5.19 15.82
CA LYS A 56 -14.63 -6.35 16.06
C LYS A 56 -14.14 -7.63 15.36
N ARG A 57 -13.50 -7.52 14.19
CA ARG A 57 -12.93 -8.66 13.46
C ARG A 57 -11.58 -9.09 14.01
N ASN A 58 -11.57 -9.25 15.32
CA ASN A 58 -10.51 -9.91 16.02
C ASN A 58 -9.15 -9.16 15.96
N PRO A 59 -8.78 -8.46 17.03
CA PRO A 59 -7.41 -7.95 17.19
C PRO A 59 -6.35 -9.05 16.98
N LEU A 60 -6.73 -10.33 17.12
CA LEU A 60 -5.91 -11.48 16.80
C LEU A 60 -5.54 -11.55 15.32
N ASN A 61 -6.46 -11.31 14.37
CA ASN A 61 -6.13 -11.33 12.93
C ASN A 61 -5.16 -10.21 12.52
N ILE A 62 -5.25 -9.06 13.18
CA ILE A 62 -4.30 -7.95 12.97
C ILE A 62 -2.92 -8.34 13.51
N LYS A 63 -2.91 -8.91 14.69
CA LYS A 63 -1.69 -9.39 15.33
C LYS A 63 -1.03 -10.52 14.54
N GLU A 64 -1.80 -11.52 14.12
CA GLU A 64 -1.33 -12.63 13.30
C GLU A 64 -0.76 -12.18 11.96
N GLY A 65 -1.47 -11.32 11.22
CA GLY A 65 -1.00 -10.79 9.94
C GLY A 65 0.30 -9.99 10.06
N TYR A 66 0.43 -9.17 11.10
CA TYR A 66 1.65 -8.45 11.40
C TYR A 66 2.79 -9.39 11.82
N GLU A 67 2.52 -10.34 12.72
CA GLU A 67 3.52 -11.29 13.20
C GLU A 67 4.06 -12.18 12.07
N GLU A 68 3.20 -12.64 11.17
CA GLU A 68 3.64 -13.42 10.01
C GLU A 68 4.58 -12.63 9.12
N LEU A 69 4.18 -11.40 8.74
CA LEU A 69 5.03 -10.53 7.95
C LEU A 69 6.37 -10.24 8.66
N TYR A 70 6.32 -9.95 9.96
CA TYR A 70 7.50 -9.67 10.76
C TYR A 70 8.46 -10.86 10.81
N LYS A 71 7.95 -12.07 11.17
CA LYS A 71 8.75 -13.30 11.26
C LYS A 71 9.42 -13.63 9.93
N LYS A 72 8.66 -13.52 8.83
CA LYS A 72 9.18 -13.77 7.49
C LYS A 72 10.21 -12.70 7.07
N ALA A 73 9.92 -11.43 7.26
CA ALA A 73 10.84 -10.35 6.91
C ALA A 73 12.15 -10.45 7.72
N ARG A 74 12.06 -10.78 9.00
CA ARG A 74 13.25 -11.02 9.84
C ARG A 74 14.11 -12.18 9.35
N LYS A 75 13.46 -13.29 8.93
CA LYS A 75 14.17 -14.48 8.41
C LYS A 75 14.80 -14.21 7.04
N LEU A 76 14.09 -13.52 6.16
CA LEU A 76 14.51 -13.24 4.79
C LEU A 76 15.52 -12.08 4.70
N SER A 77 15.54 -11.21 5.72
CA SER A 77 16.41 -10.01 5.77
C SER A 77 16.43 -9.22 4.46
N PRO A 78 15.26 -8.77 3.94
CA PRO A 78 15.21 -8.14 2.64
C PRO A 78 15.95 -6.79 2.65
N ASN A 79 16.54 -6.42 1.51
CA ASN A 79 17.23 -5.14 1.36
C ASN A 79 16.25 -3.96 1.27
N VAL A 80 15.00 -4.20 0.85
CA VAL A 80 13.97 -3.19 0.68
C VAL A 80 12.58 -3.81 0.80
N ILE A 81 11.65 -3.04 1.34
CA ILE A 81 10.21 -3.36 1.33
C ILE A 81 9.53 -2.40 0.36
N VAL A 82 8.74 -2.95 -0.56
CA VAL A 82 7.85 -2.17 -1.44
C VAL A 82 6.43 -2.40 -0.96
N THR A 83 5.68 -1.33 -0.74
CA THR A 83 4.29 -1.40 -0.26
C THR A 83 3.33 -0.72 -1.24
N ASP A 84 2.21 -1.39 -1.49
CA ASP A 84 1.02 -0.82 -2.12
C ASP A 84 0.00 -0.52 -1.02
N PHE A 85 0.22 0.61 -0.32
CA PHE A 85 -0.67 1.12 0.72
C PHE A 85 -0.98 0.15 1.88
N GLU A 86 0.02 -0.65 2.33
CA GLU A 86 -0.15 -1.62 3.42
C GLU A 86 0.54 -1.16 4.72
N ILE A 87 -0.24 -1.07 5.79
CA ILE A 87 0.24 -0.55 7.10
C ILE A 87 1.26 -1.48 7.76
N TYR A 88 1.10 -2.80 7.65
CA TYR A 88 2.04 -3.76 8.25
C TYR A 88 3.43 -3.64 7.66
N ALA A 89 3.52 -3.38 6.34
CA ALA A 89 4.79 -3.14 5.67
C ALA A 89 5.53 -1.94 6.28
N THR A 90 4.81 -0.87 6.61
CA THR A 90 5.36 0.31 7.29
C THR A 90 5.87 -0.03 8.69
N MET A 91 5.09 -0.80 9.48
CA MET A 91 5.48 -1.17 10.84
C MET A 91 6.72 -2.07 10.84
N VAL A 92 6.74 -3.09 9.98
CA VAL A 92 7.87 -4.03 9.86
C VAL A 92 9.12 -3.32 9.34
N SER A 93 9.00 -2.46 8.32
CA SER A 93 10.09 -1.64 7.82
C SER A 93 10.76 -0.82 8.91
N LYS A 94 9.97 -0.17 9.77
CA LYS A 94 10.49 0.61 10.90
C LYS A 94 11.17 -0.24 11.95
N LEU A 95 10.52 -1.33 12.36
CA LEU A 95 11.03 -2.18 13.43
C LEU A 95 12.33 -2.89 13.05
N LEU A 96 12.45 -3.31 11.79
CA LEU A 96 13.65 -3.97 11.26
C LEU A 96 14.64 -3.02 10.60
N SER A 97 14.36 -1.70 10.59
CA SER A 97 15.18 -0.69 9.92
C SER A 97 15.41 -0.95 8.43
N ILE A 98 14.45 -1.60 7.77
CA ILE A 98 14.51 -1.92 6.33
C ILE A 98 13.97 -0.73 5.54
N PRO A 99 14.66 -0.26 4.47
CA PRO A 99 14.14 0.81 3.62
C PRO A 99 12.75 0.50 3.05
N LEU A 100 11.84 1.48 3.08
CA LEU A 100 10.49 1.37 2.55
C LEU A 100 10.33 2.22 1.29
N ILE A 101 9.75 1.63 0.26
CA ILE A 101 9.28 2.32 -0.96
C ILE A 101 7.76 2.21 -1.01
N SER A 102 7.07 3.33 -1.19
CA SER A 102 5.63 3.35 -1.46
C SER A 102 5.41 3.35 -2.98
N LEU A 103 4.64 2.41 -3.47
CA LEU A 103 4.26 2.31 -4.88
C LEU A 103 2.74 2.22 -4.98
N ASP A 104 2.10 3.35 -5.20
CA ASP A 104 0.63 3.46 -5.23
C ASP A 104 0.18 4.73 -5.97
N ASN A 105 -1.12 4.90 -6.15
CA ASN A 105 -1.71 6.12 -6.68
C ASN A 105 -2.36 7.00 -5.58
N ILE A 106 -2.61 6.46 -4.40
CA ILE A 106 -3.36 7.13 -3.32
C ILE A 106 -2.57 8.30 -2.77
N HIS A 107 -1.25 8.18 -2.67
CA HIS A 107 -0.39 9.24 -2.19
C HIS A 107 -0.31 10.46 -3.12
N MET A 108 -0.90 10.43 -4.31
CA MET A 108 -1.12 11.63 -5.13
C MET A 108 -1.74 12.78 -4.31
N ILE A 109 -2.73 12.45 -3.47
CA ILE A 109 -3.44 13.39 -2.59
C ILE A 109 -2.48 14.12 -1.62
N THR A 110 -1.45 13.44 -1.14
CA THR A 110 -0.53 13.98 -0.13
C THR A 110 0.76 14.55 -0.71
N GLN A 111 1.23 14.04 -1.84
CA GLN A 111 2.53 14.37 -2.42
C GLN A 111 2.47 15.43 -3.52
N THR A 112 1.30 15.60 -4.17
CA THR A 112 1.16 16.53 -5.31
C THR A 112 0.27 17.71 -4.99
N ALA A 113 0.42 18.79 -5.78
CA ALA A 113 -0.43 19.96 -5.74
C ALA A 113 -1.70 19.66 -6.56
N ILE A 114 -2.78 19.30 -5.86
CA ILE A 114 -4.11 19.11 -6.45
C ILE A 114 -5.04 20.14 -5.81
N ASP A 115 -5.77 20.87 -6.63
CA ASP A 115 -6.78 21.81 -6.18
C ASP A 115 -8.09 21.06 -5.88
N TYR A 116 -8.66 21.37 -4.74
CA TYR A 116 -9.94 20.81 -4.30
C TYR A 116 -10.98 21.91 -4.19
N PRO A 117 -12.21 21.67 -4.65
CA PRO A 117 -13.31 22.60 -4.41
C PRO A 117 -13.47 22.90 -2.92
N PRO A 118 -13.74 24.17 -2.52
CA PRO A 118 -13.84 24.55 -1.10
C PRO A 118 -14.81 23.69 -0.28
N LYS A 119 -15.91 23.26 -0.88
CA LYS A 119 -16.92 22.39 -0.25
C LYS A 119 -16.39 21.00 0.18
N HIS A 120 -15.28 20.54 -0.38
CA HIS A 120 -14.68 19.22 -0.09
C HIS A 120 -13.39 19.29 0.74
N GLN A 121 -12.98 20.46 1.20
CA GLN A 121 -11.73 20.61 1.97
C GLN A 121 -11.71 19.79 3.26
N GLY A 122 -12.83 19.70 3.99
CA GLY A 122 -12.92 18.90 5.21
C GLY A 122 -12.73 17.40 4.95
N GLU A 123 -13.32 16.88 3.89
CA GLU A 123 -13.16 15.48 3.47
C GLU A 123 -11.72 15.20 3.02
N MET A 124 -11.13 16.12 2.29
CA MET A 124 -9.75 16.05 1.85
C MET A 124 -8.76 16.01 3.03
N LEU A 125 -8.96 16.82 4.06
CA LEU A 125 -8.12 16.82 5.26
C LEU A 125 -8.20 15.48 6.00
N LYS A 126 -9.41 14.91 6.15
CA LYS A 126 -9.60 13.57 6.72
C LYS A 126 -8.88 12.50 5.90
N ALA A 127 -9.06 12.52 4.58
CA ALA A 127 -8.38 11.58 3.67
C ALA A 127 -6.85 11.69 3.79
N LYS A 128 -6.29 12.89 3.82
CA LYS A 128 -4.85 13.10 4.03
C LYS A 128 -4.35 12.54 5.36
N GLY A 129 -5.15 12.68 6.43
CA GLY A 129 -4.83 12.11 7.74
C GLY A 129 -4.71 10.59 7.68
N VAL A 130 -5.72 9.93 7.12
CA VAL A 130 -5.74 8.46 6.92
C VAL A 130 -4.56 8.01 6.07
N ILE A 131 -4.35 8.62 4.89
CA ILE A 131 -3.27 8.24 3.97
C ILE A 131 -1.90 8.31 4.66
N LYS A 132 -1.63 9.38 5.41
CA LYS A 132 -0.37 9.55 6.13
C LYS A 132 -0.17 8.56 7.28
N SER A 133 -1.25 8.00 7.84
CA SER A 133 -1.15 7.00 8.91
C SER A 133 -0.78 5.60 8.41
N TYR A 134 -1.10 5.28 7.16
CA TYR A 134 -0.82 3.96 6.57
C TYR A 134 0.65 3.81 6.13
N VAL A 135 1.19 4.80 5.44
CA VAL A 135 2.58 4.75 4.98
C VAL A 135 3.38 5.90 5.59
N ILE A 136 4.24 5.58 6.53
CA ILE A 136 4.97 6.56 7.33
C ILE A 136 6.44 6.62 6.90
N LYS A 137 6.87 7.79 6.41
CA LYS A 137 8.28 8.12 6.08
C LYS A 137 8.97 7.11 5.14
N PRO A 138 8.39 6.74 4.00
CA PRO A 138 9.13 5.94 3.03
C PRO A 138 10.33 6.72 2.49
N LYS A 139 11.30 6.00 1.94
CA LYS A 139 12.47 6.61 1.26
C LYS A 139 12.03 7.42 0.05
N ILE A 140 11.05 6.90 -0.70
CA ILE A 140 10.47 7.53 -1.88
C ILE A 140 9.03 7.04 -2.08
N HIS A 141 8.18 7.91 -2.63
CA HIS A 141 6.88 7.54 -3.18
C HIS A 141 6.98 7.43 -4.71
N ILE A 142 6.65 6.29 -5.26
CA ILE A 142 6.47 6.06 -6.69
C ILE A 142 4.97 6.13 -6.96
N LEU A 143 4.53 7.19 -7.60
CA LEU A 143 3.12 7.49 -7.82
C LEU A 143 2.73 7.10 -9.25
N THR A 144 1.79 6.18 -9.39
CA THR A 144 1.26 5.82 -10.71
C THR A 144 0.05 6.67 -11.04
N SER A 145 0.05 7.32 -12.21
CA SER A 145 -1.04 8.24 -12.58
C SER A 145 -1.19 8.40 -14.08
N PHE A 146 -2.43 8.63 -14.53
CA PHE A 146 -2.74 9.03 -15.90
C PHE A 146 -2.50 10.53 -16.17
N PHE A 147 -2.28 11.33 -15.13
CA PHE A 147 -1.98 12.76 -15.23
C PHE A 147 -0.80 13.11 -14.31
N TYR A 148 -0.13 14.21 -14.60
CA TYR A 148 1.14 14.57 -13.98
C TYR A 148 1.07 15.91 -13.24
N PRO A 149 0.38 15.99 -12.09
CA PRO A 149 0.35 17.21 -11.29
C PRO A 149 1.73 17.51 -10.69
N LYS A 150 1.97 18.77 -10.38
CA LYS A 150 3.24 19.21 -9.78
C LYS A 150 3.45 18.54 -8.42
N ILE A 151 4.59 17.93 -8.22
CA ILE A 151 5.01 17.41 -6.89
C ILE A 151 5.25 18.59 -5.96
N LYS A 152 4.74 18.53 -4.73
CA LYS A 152 4.95 19.57 -3.72
C LYS A 152 6.42 19.71 -3.36
N PRO A 153 6.89 20.92 -3.04
CA PRO A 153 8.26 21.15 -2.57
C PRO A 153 8.62 20.23 -1.40
N LYS A 154 9.88 19.82 -1.35
CA LYS A 154 10.46 18.95 -0.30
C LYS A 154 9.84 17.55 -0.19
N LYS A 155 9.00 17.12 -1.16
CA LYS A 155 8.49 15.75 -1.22
C LYS A 155 9.43 14.85 -2.00
N ARG A 156 9.65 13.65 -1.48
CA ARG A 156 10.41 12.59 -2.15
C ARG A 156 9.43 11.70 -2.91
N ALA A 157 9.02 12.15 -4.06
CA ALA A 157 8.08 11.45 -4.92
C ALA A 157 8.49 11.53 -6.39
N VAL A 158 8.12 10.54 -7.17
CA VAL A 158 8.24 10.51 -8.63
C VAL A 158 6.92 10.06 -9.21
N LEU A 159 6.59 10.58 -10.41
CA LEU A 159 5.38 10.22 -11.14
C LEU A 159 5.74 9.30 -12.29
N TYR A 160 4.99 8.23 -12.43
CA TYR A 160 5.08 7.29 -13.55
C TYR A 160 3.71 7.05 -14.17
N PRO A 161 3.66 6.71 -15.47
CA PRO A 161 2.41 6.24 -16.07
C PRO A 161 1.92 4.98 -15.36
N PRO A 162 0.61 4.70 -15.38
CA PRO A 162 0.06 3.48 -14.83
C PRO A 162 0.61 2.26 -15.58
N VAL A 163 0.78 1.18 -14.86
CA VAL A 163 1.21 -0.09 -15.45
C VAL A 163 0.01 -0.72 -16.14
N ILE A 164 0.08 -0.79 -17.47
CA ILE A 164 -0.94 -1.47 -18.28
C ILE A 164 -0.50 -2.92 -18.50
N ARG A 165 -1.43 -3.85 -18.38
CA ARG A 165 -1.17 -5.27 -18.64
C ARG A 165 -0.90 -5.49 -20.14
N GLU A 166 0.02 -6.38 -20.45
CA GLU A 166 0.42 -6.65 -21.84
C GLU A 166 -0.72 -7.23 -22.69
N ASP A 167 -1.66 -7.95 -22.06
CA ASP A 167 -2.86 -8.48 -22.72
C ASP A 167 -3.87 -7.42 -23.18
N ILE A 168 -3.76 -6.19 -22.64
CA ILE A 168 -4.60 -5.04 -23.04
C ILE A 168 -3.93 -4.23 -24.18
N LEU A 169 -2.62 -4.38 -24.35
CA LEU A 169 -1.85 -3.64 -25.36
C LEU A 169 -1.83 -4.34 -26.74
N LYS A 170 -2.45 -5.49 -26.86
CA LYS A 170 -2.65 -6.26 -28.11
C LYS A 170 -3.99 -5.95 -28.71
#